data_dc532a9ffa6e40b05d69527a4f849d77
#
_entry.id   dc532a9ffa6e40b05d69527a4f849d77
#
_cell.length_a   1.000
_cell.length_b   1.000
_cell.length_c   1.000
_cell.angle_alpha   90.00
_cell.angle_beta   90.00
_cell.angle_gamma   90.00
#
_symmetry.space_group_name_H-M   'P 1'
#
loop_
_entity.id
_entity.type
_entity.pdbx_description
1 polymer ?
#
loop_
_entity_poly.entity_id
_entity_poly.type
_entity_poly.pdbx_seq_one_letter_code
_entity_poly.pdbx_strand_id
1 'polypeptide(L)'
;MIHMQDMGDRIAERRRSIGWTQGQLAQRLGVTPQAVSKWERGLACPDLLFLDELAEALHFSFEALLVGVPTGCITKENRSA
;
A
#
# COMPACT_ATOMS: atom_id res chain seq x y z
N MET A 1 -13.42 11.65 4.99
CA MET A 1 -12.19 12.16 4.37
C MET A 1 -11.18 11.03 4.18
N ILE A 2 -10.46 11.06 3.08
CA ILE A 2 -9.51 9.99 2.74
C ILE A 2 -8.11 10.42 3.13
N HIS A 3 -7.40 9.53 3.82
CA HIS A 3 -6.05 9.81 4.30
C HIS A 3 -5.12 8.67 3.94
N MET A 4 -3.85 8.99 3.79
CA MET A 4 -2.82 7.96 3.58
C MET A 4 -2.77 6.99 4.76
N GLN A 5 -3.12 7.46 5.95
CA GLN A 5 -3.13 6.59 7.12
C GLN A 5 -4.20 5.50 6.98
N ASP A 6 -5.33 5.81 6.35
CA ASP A 6 -6.36 4.79 6.15
C ASP A 6 -5.84 3.65 5.29
N MET A 7 -5.13 3.98 4.22
CA MET A 7 -4.53 2.96 3.39
C MET A 7 -3.44 2.20 4.14
N GLY A 8 -2.63 2.92 4.90
CA GLY A 8 -1.58 2.28 5.70
C GLY A 8 -2.15 1.30 6.70
N ASP A 9 -3.24 1.68 7.35
CA ASP A 9 -3.89 0.81 8.31
C ASP A 9 -4.40 -0.47 7.64
N ARG A 10 -4.96 -0.36 6.45
CA ARG A 10 -5.43 -1.52 5.72
C ARG A 10 -4.28 -2.45 5.34
N ILE A 11 -3.18 -1.87 4.90
CA ILE A 11 -1.99 -2.66 4.56
C ILE A 11 -1.50 -3.40 5.79
N ALA A 12 -1.35 -2.71 6.90
CA ALA A 12 -0.83 -3.31 8.12
C ALA A 12 -1.76 -4.40 8.64
N GLU A 13 -3.04 -4.13 8.68
CA GLU A 13 -4.00 -5.07 9.19
C GLU A 13 -4.02 -6.34 8.35
N ARG A 14 -4.02 -6.19 7.04
CA ARG A 14 -4.07 -7.34 6.17
C ARG A 14 -2.78 -8.14 6.23
N ARG A 15 -1.65 -7.43 6.28
CA ARG A 15 -0.35 -8.09 6.40
C ARG A 15 -0.31 -8.97 7.65
N ARG A 16 -0.77 -8.42 8.77
CA ARG A 16 -0.78 -9.16 10.03
C ARG A 16 -1.72 -10.35 9.98
N SER A 17 -2.86 -10.19 9.34
CA SER A 17 -3.81 -11.28 9.26
C SER A 17 -3.29 -12.44 8.42
N ILE A 18 -2.39 -12.16 7.48
CA ILE A 18 -1.74 -13.20 6.69
C ILE A 18 -0.57 -13.81 7.46
N GLY A 19 -0.07 -13.11 8.46
CA GLY A 19 1.02 -13.59 9.28
C GLY A 19 2.39 -13.14 8.81
N TRP A 20 2.47 -12.06 8.03
CA TRP A 20 3.73 -11.56 7.51
C TRP A 20 4.27 -10.42 8.34
N THR A 21 5.60 -10.34 8.42
CA THR A 21 6.28 -9.16 8.95
C THR A 21 6.38 -8.11 7.85
N GLN A 22 6.74 -6.89 8.24
CA GLN A 22 7.00 -5.84 7.26
C GLN A 22 8.13 -6.26 6.32
N GLY A 23 9.15 -6.94 6.85
CA GLY A 23 10.24 -7.40 6.02
C GLY A 23 9.81 -8.44 5.00
N GLN A 24 8.92 -9.32 5.39
CA GLN A 24 8.43 -10.34 4.47
C GLN A 24 7.61 -9.72 3.34
N LEU A 25 6.78 -8.75 3.67
CA LEU A 25 6.02 -8.06 2.63
C LEU A 25 6.95 -7.29 1.72
N ALA A 26 7.94 -6.60 2.29
CA ALA A 26 8.89 -5.84 1.50
C ALA A 26 9.63 -6.75 0.53
N GLN A 27 10.05 -7.91 1.00
CA GLN A 27 10.76 -8.86 0.15
C GLN A 27 9.87 -9.32 -1.01
N ARG A 28 8.61 -9.56 -0.73
CA ARG A 28 7.67 -9.98 -1.75
C ARG A 28 7.52 -8.94 -2.86
N LEU A 29 7.56 -7.66 -2.48
CA LEU A 29 7.37 -6.57 -3.42
C LEU A 29 8.66 -6.04 -4.02
N GLY A 30 9.81 -6.47 -3.50
CA GLY A 30 11.09 -5.97 -3.99
C GLY A 30 11.40 -4.57 -3.50
N VAL A 31 10.92 -4.21 -2.32
CA VAL A 31 11.19 -2.90 -1.71
C VAL A 31 11.83 -3.12 -0.36
N THR A 32 12.15 -2.02 0.33
CA THR A 32 12.76 -2.12 1.66
C THR A 32 11.69 -2.19 2.74
N PRO A 33 12.01 -2.79 3.90
CA PRO A 33 11.08 -2.78 5.02
C PRO A 33 10.74 -1.36 5.47
N GLN A 34 11.67 -0.42 5.31
CA GLN A 34 11.43 0.97 5.65
C GLN A 34 10.32 1.56 4.77
N ALA A 35 10.29 1.19 3.50
CA ALA A 35 9.23 1.66 2.61
C ALA A 35 7.87 1.17 3.09
N VAL A 36 7.78 -0.12 3.42
CA VAL A 36 6.52 -0.68 3.94
C VAL A 36 6.12 0.02 5.24
N SER A 37 7.09 0.24 6.11
CA SER A 37 6.81 0.93 7.37
C SER A 37 6.25 2.32 7.14
N LYS A 38 6.81 3.06 6.18
CA LYS A 38 6.31 4.40 5.87
C LYS A 38 4.89 4.35 5.33
N TRP A 39 4.60 3.38 4.48
CA TRP A 39 3.24 3.22 3.97
C TRP A 39 2.26 2.97 5.12
N GLU A 40 2.63 2.08 6.02
CA GLU A 40 1.73 1.70 7.12
C GLU A 40 1.52 2.82 8.12
N ARG A 41 2.49 3.73 8.22
CA ARG A 41 2.37 4.87 9.12
C ARG A 41 1.77 6.10 8.45
N GLY A 42 1.43 5.98 7.18
CA GLY A 42 0.84 7.11 6.48
C GLY A 42 1.83 8.20 6.10
N LEU A 43 3.12 7.88 6.11
CA LEU A 43 4.15 8.86 5.79
C LEU A 43 4.50 8.90 4.31
N ALA A 44 4.12 7.88 3.59
CA ALA A 44 4.36 7.79 2.17
C ALA A 44 3.26 6.94 1.55
N CYS A 45 3.10 7.09 0.24
CA CYS A 45 2.07 6.38 -0.51
C CYS A 45 2.78 5.49 -1.53
N PRO A 46 2.42 4.21 -1.66
CA PRO A 46 3.01 3.38 -2.70
C PRO A 46 2.61 3.89 -4.08
N ASP A 47 3.48 3.70 -5.03
CA ASP A 47 3.16 3.98 -6.42
C ASP A 47 2.03 3.07 -6.89
N LEU A 48 1.37 3.49 -7.97
CA LEU A 48 0.26 2.72 -8.51
C LEU A 48 0.66 1.29 -8.85
N LEU A 49 1.87 1.09 -9.35
CA LEU A 49 2.34 -0.26 -9.64
C LEU A 49 2.42 -1.11 -8.39
N PHE A 50 2.89 -0.53 -7.29
CA PHE A 50 2.96 -1.27 -6.03
C PHE A 50 1.59 -1.50 -5.43
N LEU A 51 0.62 -0.62 -5.71
CA LEU A 51 -0.74 -0.85 -5.25
C LEU A 51 -1.32 -2.12 -5.85
N ASP A 52 -1.06 -2.34 -7.12
CA ASP A 52 -1.52 -3.54 -7.78
C ASP A 52 -0.88 -4.78 -7.16
N GLU A 53 0.44 -4.73 -6.95
CA GLU A 53 1.15 -5.85 -6.34
C GLU A 53 0.73 -6.08 -4.89
N LEU A 54 0.45 -4.99 -4.16
CA LEU A 54 -0.04 -5.11 -2.80
C LEU A 54 -1.40 -5.78 -2.76
N ALA A 55 -2.28 -5.39 -3.68
CA ALA A 55 -3.61 -5.99 -3.74
C ALA A 55 -3.50 -7.48 -3.96
N GLU A 56 -2.63 -7.89 -4.87
CA GLU A 56 -2.44 -9.30 -5.17
C GLU A 56 -1.81 -10.04 -3.99
N ALA A 57 -0.77 -9.47 -3.42
CA ALA A 57 -0.04 -10.14 -2.33
C ALA A 57 -0.89 -10.27 -1.08
N LEU A 58 -1.71 -9.29 -0.79
CA LEU A 58 -2.50 -9.24 0.43
C LEU A 58 -3.94 -9.70 0.21
N HIS A 59 -4.27 -10.14 -0.99
CA HIS A 59 -5.60 -10.65 -1.33
C HIS A 59 -6.70 -9.60 -1.14
N PHE A 60 -6.37 -8.36 -1.48
CA PHE A 60 -7.36 -7.29 -1.58
C PHE A 60 -7.84 -7.21 -3.01
N SER A 61 -9.03 -6.67 -3.21
CA SER A 61 -9.35 -6.15 -4.52
C SER A 61 -8.62 -4.81 -4.69
N PHE A 62 -8.28 -4.48 -5.91
CA PHE A 62 -7.61 -3.23 -6.19
C PHE A 62 -8.42 -2.04 -5.70
N GLU A 63 -9.73 -2.09 -5.90
CA GLU A 63 -10.62 -1.03 -5.46
C GLU A 63 -10.63 -0.87 -3.95
N ALA A 64 -10.54 -1.98 -3.22
CA ALA A 64 -10.54 -1.90 -1.77
C ALA A 64 -9.33 -1.12 -1.25
N LEU A 65 -8.17 -1.28 -1.90
CA LEU A 65 -7.01 -0.50 -1.54
C LEU A 65 -7.18 0.96 -1.88
N LEU A 66 -7.79 1.25 -3.00
CA LEU A 66 -7.93 2.62 -3.46
C LEU A 66 -8.86 3.46 -2.60
N VAL A 67 -9.74 2.82 -1.84
CA VAL A 67 -10.68 3.55 -1.00
C VAL A 67 -9.99 4.52 -0.05
N GLY A 68 -8.83 4.13 0.46
CA GLY A 68 -8.12 4.99 1.39
C GLY A 68 -7.05 5.87 0.76
N VAL A 69 -6.94 5.88 -0.56
CA VAL A 69 -5.84 6.56 -1.25
C VAL A 69 -6.18 8.03 -1.51
N PRO A 70 -5.33 8.97 -1.11
CA PRO A 70 -5.55 10.37 -1.46
C PRO A 70 -5.49 10.56 -2.97
N THR A 71 -6.27 11.49 -3.46
CA THR A 71 -6.33 11.77 -4.88
C THR A 71 -4.94 12.04 -5.48
N GLY A 72 -4.10 12.72 -4.71
CA GLY A 72 -2.77 13.06 -5.19
C GLY A 72 -1.91 11.86 -5.53
N CYS A 73 -2.08 10.75 -4.82
CA CYS A 73 -1.30 9.53 -5.08
C CYS A 73 -1.64 8.95 -6.45
N ILE A 74 -2.91 8.95 -6.77
CA ILE A 74 -3.37 8.35 -8.02
C ILE A 74 -3.14 9.27 -9.20
N THR A 75 -3.37 10.57 -8.99
CA THR A 75 -3.22 11.53 -10.06
C THR A 75 -1.81 11.55 -10.62
N LYS A 76 -0.85 11.39 -9.74
CA LYS A 76 0.54 11.39 -10.15
C LYS A 76 0.82 10.30 -11.18
N GLU A 77 0.27 9.13 -10.95
CA GLU A 77 0.44 8.03 -11.88
C GLU A 77 -0.26 8.28 -13.19
N ASN A 78 -1.46 8.81 -13.11
CA ASN A 78 -2.24 9.05 -14.30
C ASN A 78 -1.54 10.01 -15.24
N ARG A 79 -0.84 10.99 -14.68
CA ARG A 79 -0.15 11.96 -15.54
C ARG A 79 0.99 11.35 -16.30
N SER A 80 1.56 10.28 -15.79
CA SER A 80 2.67 9.68 -16.51
C SER A 80 2.21 8.83 -17.68
N ALA A 81 0.94 8.61 -17.77
CA ALA A 81 0.40 7.83 -18.87
C ALA A 81 0.34 8.62 -20.20
#